data_d81bd9e94ae6b338836ba5b37dd4d5e6
#
_entry.id   d81bd9e94ae6b338836ba5b37dd4d5e6
#
_cell.length_a   1.000
_cell.length_b   1.000
_cell.length_c   1.000
_cell.angle_alpha   90.00
_cell.angle_beta   90.00
_cell.angle_gamma   90.00
#
_symmetry.space_group_name_H-M   'P 1'
#
loop_
_entity.id
_entity.type
_entity.pdbx_description
1 polymer ?
#
loop_
_entity_poly.entity_id
_entity_poly.type
_entity_poly.pdbx_seq_one_letter_code
_entity_poly.pdbx_strand_id
1 'polypeptide(L)'
;MIKRVAFVTFYYEAWDSLAEVYQRMLDDPRFEVLVVAIPRKLTGDTGWDDASGVSDFFAALGIDHVIGSADASELRDWAPDYVFINYPWQRNYQKSYRADELVKFTRIAYVPYYSLPLVNEPDALGRPVLPGPDGRPGVAGHLYQQRSHQLASLV
;
A
#
# COMPACT_ATOMS: atom_id res chain seq x y z
N MET A 1 -5.66 -15.51 20.46
CA MET A 1 -5.34 -14.04 20.43
C MET A 1 -5.89 -13.51 19.12
N ILE A 2 -6.75 -12.51 19.15
CA ILE A 2 -7.28 -11.85 17.95
C ILE A 2 -6.19 -10.97 17.34
N LYS A 3 -6.07 -11.00 16.02
CA LYS A 3 -5.15 -10.16 15.25
C LYS A 3 -5.89 -9.00 14.63
N ARG A 4 -5.37 -7.80 14.78
CA ARG A 4 -5.90 -6.58 14.18
C ARG A 4 -5.25 -6.31 12.84
N VAL A 5 -6.05 -6.20 11.80
CA VAL A 5 -5.59 -6.04 10.43
C VAL A 5 -6.26 -4.83 9.80
N ALA A 6 -5.46 -3.85 9.37
CA ALA A 6 -5.98 -2.68 8.68
C ALA A 6 -5.68 -2.74 7.18
N PHE A 7 -6.64 -2.32 6.37
CA PHE A 7 -6.49 -2.13 4.93
C PHE A 7 -6.48 -0.63 4.65
N VAL A 8 -5.32 -0.10 4.25
CA VAL A 8 -5.11 1.32 3.99
C VAL A 8 -5.03 1.54 2.48
N THR A 9 -5.99 2.27 1.94
CA THR A 9 -6.03 2.50 0.49
C THR A 9 -6.60 3.85 0.10
N PHE A 10 -6.09 4.38 -1.00
CA PHE A 10 -6.65 5.49 -1.77
C PHE A 10 -6.92 5.07 -3.21
N TYR A 11 -6.29 3.97 -3.68
CA TYR A 11 -6.42 3.49 -5.04
C TYR A 11 -7.50 2.41 -5.10
N TYR A 12 -8.75 2.86 -4.98
CA TYR A 12 -9.91 2.00 -4.87
C TYR A 12 -10.24 1.25 -6.17
N GLU A 13 -9.79 1.74 -7.34
CA GLU A 13 -9.96 1.06 -8.62
C GLU A 13 -9.29 -0.32 -8.67
N ALA A 14 -8.34 -0.56 -7.79
CA ALA A 14 -7.67 -1.84 -7.64
C ALA A 14 -8.00 -2.53 -6.31
N TRP A 15 -9.15 -2.20 -5.71
CA TRP A 15 -9.61 -2.84 -4.48
C TRP A 15 -9.76 -4.35 -4.61
N ASP A 16 -10.11 -4.85 -5.79
CA ASP A 16 -10.22 -6.28 -6.10
C ASP A 16 -8.95 -7.06 -5.76
N SER A 17 -7.77 -6.45 -5.81
CA SER A 17 -6.52 -7.08 -5.37
C SER A 17 -6.49 -7.41 -3.87
N LEU A 18 -7.25 -6.70 -3.06
CA LEU A 18 -7.35 -6.88 -1.61
C LEU A 18 -8.68 -7.51 -1.18
N ALA A 19 -9.70 -7.43 -2.02
CA ALA A 19 -11.09 -7.75 -1.65
C ALA A 19 -11.26 -9.17 -1.12
N GLU A 20 -10.62 -10.17 -1.74
CA GLU A 20 -10.73 -11.55 -1.27
C GLU A 20 -10.00 -11.76 0.05
N VAL A 21 -8.83 -11.16 0.23
CA VAL A 21 -8.07 -11.22 1.49
C VAL A 21 -8.88 -10.54 2.61
N TYR A 22 -9.45 -9.37 2.32
CA TYR A 22 -10.34 -8.65 3.24
C TYR A 22 -11.52 -9.53 3.66
N GLN A 23 -12.25 -10.11 2.69
CA GLN A 23 -13.43 -10.92 2.99
C GLN A 23 -13.08 -12.14 3.83
N ARG A 24 -12.01 -12.86 3.49
CA ARG A 24 -11.57 -14.03 4.27
C ARG A 24 -11.18 -13.66 5.69
N MET A 25 -10.57 -12.50 5.91
CA MET A 25 -10.22 -12.05 7.25
C MET A 25 -11.45 -11.56 8.03
N LEU A 26 -12.41 -10.92 7.34
CA LEU A 26 -13.66 -10.49 7.95
C LEU A 26 -14.49 -11.67 8.45
N ASP A 27 -14.50 -12.78 7.69
CA ASP A 27 -15.24 -14.00 8.02
C ASP A 27 -14.55 -14.88 9.09
N ASP A 28 -13.30 -14.60 9.43
CA ASP A 28 -12.51 -15.39 10.37
C ASP A 28 -12.45 -14.70 11.75
N PRO A 29 -13.01 -15.31 12.81
CA PRO A 29 -13.07 -14.70 14.15
C PRO A 29 -11.69 -14.49 14.80
N ARG A 30 -10.62 -14.94 14.18
CA ARG A 30 -9.26 -14.68 14.65
C ARG A 30 -8.77 -13.28 14.27
N PHE A 31 -9.49 -12.58 13.40
CA PHE A 31 -9.13 -11.25 12.93
C PHE A 31 -10.18 -10.20 13.33
N GLU A 32 -9.70 -9.03 13.66
CA GLU A 32 -10.46 -7.79 13.74
C GLU A 32 -9.98 -6.91 12.57
N VAL A 33 -10.92 -6.49 11.71
CA VAL A 33 -10.58 -5.85 10.43
C VAL A 33 -11.03 -4.40 10.44
N LEU A 34 -10.15 -3.51 9.97
CA LEU A 34 -10.41 -2.09 9.78
C LEU A 34 -10.06 -1.69 8.34
N VAL A 35 -10.94 -0.97 7.68
CA VAL A 35 -10.64 -0.33 6.39
C VAL A 35 -10.45 1.17 6.63
N VAL A 36 -9.35 1.72 6.10
CA VAL A 36 -9.01 3.14 6.22
C VAL A 36 -8.94 3.76 4.83
N ALA A 37 -9.90 4.63 4.55
CA ALA A 37 -9.94 5.43 3.33
C ALA A 37 -9.05 6.67 3.52
N ILE A 38 -7.98 6.80 2.74
CA ILE A 38 -7.06 7.92 2.87
C ILE A 38 -7.13 8.85 1.64
N PRO A 39 -6.72 10.12 1.79
CA PRO A 39 -6.68 11.07 0.68
C PRO A 39 -5.93 10.54 -0.53
N ARG A 40 -6.53 10.77 -1.69
CA ARG A 40 -6.06 10.28 -2.97
C ARG A 40 -5.04 11.22 -3.59
N LYS A 41 -3.96 10.65 -4.12
CA LYS A 41 -3.04 11.31 -5.01
C LYS A 41 -2.53 10.32 -6.04
N LEU A 42 -2.75 10.59 -7.32
CA LEU A 42 -2.20 9.80 -8.41
C LEU A 42 -0.89 10.41 -8.92
N THR A 43 -0.19 9.64 -9.74
CA THR A 43 1.02 10.11 -10.41
C THR A 43 0.65 11.22 -11.40
N GLY A 44 1.29 12.38 -11.25
CA GLY A 44 0.98 13.57 -12.06
C GLY A 44 0.13 14.62 -11.32
N ASP A 45 -0.55 14.26 -10.24
CA ASP A 45 -1.32 15.23 -9.45
C ASP A 45 -0.41 16.17 -8.67
N THR A 46 -0.83 17.43 -8.55
CA THR A 46 -0.10 18.46 -7.81
C THR A 46 -0.36 18.41 -6.30
N GLY A 47 -1.47 17.81 -5.86
CA GLY A 47 -1.90 17.72 -4.48
C GLY A 47 -2.63 16.43 -4.17
N TRP A 48 -3.18 16.34 -2.97
CA TRP A 48 -4.10 15.29 -2.57
C TRP A 48 -5.54 15.77 -2.70
N ASP A 49 -6.41 14.93 -3.25
CA ASP A 49 -7.84 15.07 -3.04
C ASP A 49 -8.16 14.73 -1.58
N ASP A 50 -9.36 15.09 -1.13
CA ASP A 50 -9.87 14.54 0.12
C ASP A 50 -10.18 13.04 -0.02
N ALA A 51 -10.53 12.39 1.08
CA ALA A 51 -10.84 10.96 1.06
C ALA A 51 -12.30 10.65 0.66
N SER A 52 -13.10 11.65 0.26
CA SER A 52 -14.54 11.46 0.02
C SER A 52 -14.82 10.44 -1.06
N GLY A 53 -14.16 10.51 -2.21
CA GLY A 53 -14.36 9.55 -3.31
C GLY A 53 -13.96 8.13 -2.93
N VAL A 54 -12.95 7.95 -2.09
CA VAL A 54 -12.55 6.63 -1.55
C VAL A 54 -13.59 6.13 -0.55
N SER A 55 -14.09 7.02 0.31
CA SER A 55 -15.15 6.73 1.27
C SER A 55 -16.45 6.35 0.57
N ASP A 56 -16.87 7.11 -0.44
CA ASP A 56 -18.08 6.83 -1.22
C ASP A 56 -18.02 5.45 -1.91
N PHE A 57 -16.84 5.09 -2.40
CA PHE A 57 -16.62 3.76 -3.00
C PHE A 57 -16.88 2.64 -1.98
N PHE A 58 -16.31 2.72 -0.77
CA PHE A 58 -16.53 1.72 0.27
C PHE A 58 -17.97 1.71 0.79
N ALA A 59 -18.58 2.88 0.94
CA ALA A 59 -19.99 2.99 1.30
C ALA A 59 -20.89 2.30 0.27
N ALA A 60 -20.63 2.49 -1.02
CA ALA A 60 -21.38 1.83 -2.10
C ALA A 60 -21.25 0.30 -2.09
N LEU A 61 -20.12 -0.23 -1.59
CA LEU A 61 -19.90 -1.67 -1.41
C LEU A 61 -20.47 -2.21 -0.08
N GLY A 62 -20.99 -1.35 0.79
CA GLY A 62 -21.44 -1.75 2.12
C GLY A 62 -20.28 -2.15 3.05
N ILE A 63 -19.08 -1.65 2.80
CA ILE A 63 -17.88 -1.90 3.60
C ILE A 63 -17.75 -0.82 4.67
N ASP A 64 -17.77 -1.24 5.93
CA ASP A 64 -17.50 -0.35 7.05
C ASP A 64 -16.04 0.13 7.00
N HIS A 65 -15.87 1.44 7.10
CA HIS A 65 -14.55 2.07 7.00
C HIS A 65 -14.48 3.36 7.80
N VAL A 66 -13.26 3.82 8.02
CA VAL A 66 -12.98 5.14 8.60
C VAL A 66 -12.23 6.00 7.59
N ILE A 67 -12.40 7.32 7.70
CA ILE A 67 -11.60 8.27 6.94
C ILE A 67 -10.31 8.54 7.71
N GLY A 68 -9.19 8.34 7.05
CA GLY A 68 -7.88 8.52 7.63
C GLY A 68 -7.56 9.97 7.96
N SER A 69 -7.05 10.20 9.15
CA SER A 69 -6.57 11.50 9.62
C SER A 69 -5.19 11.83 9.04
N ALA A 70 -4.84 13.12 9.02
CA ALA A 70 -3.54 13.55 8.47
C ALA A 70 -2.31 12.98 9.21
N ASP A 71 -2.46 12.61 10.47
CA ASP A 71 -1.42 12.05 11.33
C ASP A 71 -1.53 10.53 11.54
N ALA A 72 -2.52 9.88 10.91
CA ALA A 72 -2.83 8.46 11.08
C ALA A 72 -3.12 8.06 12.54
N SER A 73 -3.74 8.95 13.32
CA SER A 73 -4.06 8.69 14.72
C SER A 73 -5.02 7.51 14.87
N GLU A 74 -6.00 7.36 13.99
CA GLU A 74 -6.94 6.22 13.98
C GLU A 74 -6.22 4.87 13.90
N LEU A 75 -5.14 4.77 13.10
CA LEU A 75 -4.34 3.54 13.04
C LEU A 75 -3.46 3.36 14.28
N ARG A 76 -2.85 4.43 14.78
CA ARG A 76 -1.97 4.36 15.95
C ARG A 76 -2.75 3.95 17.19
N ASP A 77 -3.92 4.53 17.39
CA ASP A 77 -4.79 4.26 18.54
C ASP A 77 -5.41 2.86 18.44
N TRP A 78 -5.77 2.44 17.23
CA TRP A 78 -6.29 1.10 17.00
C TRP A 78 -5.21 0.01 17.11
N ALA A 79 -3.94 0.35 16.89
CA ALA A 79 -2.76 -0.49 17.02
C ALA A 79 -2.85 -1.81 16.22
N PRO A 80 -2.87 -1.77 14.88
CA PRO A 80 -2.94 -2.98 14.06
C PRO A 80 -1.68 -3.82 14.19
N ASP A 81 -1.84 -5.15 14.18
CA ASP A 81 -0.73 -6.08 14.02
C ASP A 81 -0.15 -6.01 12.60
N TYR A 82 -1.04 -5.79 11.59
CA TYR A 82 -0.69 -5.72 10.18
C TYR A 82 -1.48 -4.63 9.46
N VAL A 83 -0.81 -3.97 8.52
CA VAL A 83 -1.42 -3.05 7.55
C VAL A 83 -1.22 -3.59 6.16
N PHE A 84 -2.32 -3.74 5.41
CA PHE A 84 -2.31 -4.11 3.99
C PHE A 84 -2.37 -2.86 3.13
N ILE A 85 -1.50 -2.80 2.12
CA ILE A 85 -1.47 -1.76 1.09
C ILE A 85 -1.37 -2.41 -0.29
N ASN A 86 -1.94 -1.79 -1.31
CA ASN A 86 -1.92 -2.29 -2.68
C ASN A 86 -1.21 -1.38 -3.69
N TYR A 87 -0.85 -0.16 -3.29
CA TYR A 87 -0.22 0.81 -4.18
C TYR A 87 1.27 0.97 -3.84
N PRO A 88 2.19 0.80 -4.83
CA PRO A 88 3.63 0.71 -4.53
C PRO A 88 4.31 2.07 -4.33
N TRP A 89 3.74 3.15 -4.90
CA TRP A 89 4.41 4.44 -4.98
C TRP A 89 4.23 5.24 -3.69
N GLN A 90 5.24 5.21 -2.81
CA GLN A 90 5.19 5.86 -1.49
C GLN A 90 5.00 7.38 -1.54
N ARG A 91 5.43 8.03 -2.63
CA ARG A 91 5.19 9.48 -2.85
C ARG A 91 3.71 9.85 -2.97
N ASN A 92 2.85 8.88 -3.27
CA ASN A 92 1.42 9.05 -3.42
C ASN A 92 0.64 8.87 -2.11
N TYR A 93 1.32 8.43 -1.04
CA TYR A 93 0.76 8.41 0.31
C TYR A 93 1.08 9.72 1.03
N GLN A 94 0.14 10.21 1.83
CA GLN A 94 0.46 11.21 2.85
C GLN A 94 1.55 10.66 3.77
N LYS A 95 2.39 11.54 4.31
CA LYS A 95 3.59 11.14 5.06
C LYS A 95 3.31 10.09 6.12
N SER A 96 2.24 10.26 6.89
CA SER A 96 1.87 9.40 8.02
C SER A 96 1.50 7.96 7.62
N TYR A 97 1.09 7.77 6.36
CA TYR A 97 0.71 6.47 5.78
C TYR A 97 1.79 5.83 4.91
N ARG A 98 2.97 6.43 4.85
CA ARG A 98 4.09 5.83 4.14
C ARG A 98 4.66 4.65 4.90
N ALA A 99 5.26 3.72 4.17
CA ALA A 99 5.81 2.52 4.76
C ALA A 99 6.86 2.80 5.86
N ASP A 100 7.71 3.81 5.67
CA ASP A 100 8.72 4.23 6.65
C ASP A 100 8.13 4.77 7.97
N GLU A 101 6.90 5.27 7.94
CA GLU A 101 6.18 5.69 9.15
C GLU A 101 5.36 4.56 9.76
N LEU A 102 4.68 3.77 8.93
CA LEU A 102 3.85 2.66 9.39
C LEU A 102 4.66 1.56 10.08
N VAL A 103 5.84 1.20 9.55
CA VAL A 103 6.70 0.15 10.15
C VAL A 103 7.19 0.47 11.57
N LYS A 104 7.03 1.71 12.03
CA LYS A 104 7.40 2.10 13.40
C LYS A 104 6.48 1.49 14.46
N PHE A 105 5.26 1.10 14.08
CA PHE A 105 4.26 0.59 15.03
C PHE A 105 3.46 -0.63 14.52
N THR A 106 3.60 -1.03 13.27
CA THR A 106 2.88 -2.17 12.68
C THR A 106 3.74 -2.90 11.66
N ARG A 107 3.28 -4.04 11.18
CA ARG A 107 3.87 -4.76 10.05
C ARG A 107 3.09 -4.46 8.79
N ILE A 108 3.78 -4.34 7.66
CA ILE A 108 3.14 -4.04 6.38
C ILE A 108 3.11 -5.30 5.52
N ALA A 109 1.94 -5.59 4.96
CA ALA A 109 1.74 -6.55 3.89
C ALA A 109 1.42 -5.79 2.59
N TYR A 110 2.23 -6.01 1.57
CA TYR A 110 1.99 -5.42 0.26
C TYR A 110 1.40 -6.45 -0.68
N VAL A 111 0.21 -6.17 -1.19
CA VAL A 111 -0.44 -6.98 -2.23
C VAL A 111 -0.48 -6.13 -3.50
N PRO A 112 0.31 -6.48 -4.52
CA PRO A 112 0.35 -5.68 -5.75
C PRO A 112 -1.01 -5.73 -6.45
N TYR A 113 -1.48 -4.58 -6.91
CA TYR A 113 -2.74 -4.47 -7.65
C TYR A 113 -2.67 -5.01 -9.08
N TYR A 114 -1.48 -5.30 -9.55
CA TYR A 114 -1.26 -6.01 -10.82
C TYR A 114 0.12 -6.65 -10.84
N SER A 115 0.27 -7.71 -11.63
CA SER A 115 1.58 -8.28 -11.93
C SER A 115 2.21 -7.50 -13.08
N LEU A 116 3.26 -6.75 -12.79
CA LEU A 116 4.10 -6.17 -13.82
C LEU A 116 4.89 -7.29 -14.50
N PRO A 117 4.80 -7.42 -15.83
CA PRO A 117 5.89 -8.06 -16.55
C PRO A 117 7.18 -7.32 -16.19
N LEU A 118 8.25 -8.04 -15.95
CA LEU A 118 9.56 -7.44 -15.78
C LEU A 118 9.93 -6.77 -17.10
N VAL A 119 9.62 -5.51 -17.24
CA VAL A 119 10.03 -4.69 -18.38
C VAL A 119 11.31 -3.95 -18.01
N ASN A 120 12.26 -3.96 -18.94
CA ASN A 120 13.47 -3.19 -18.81
C ASN A 120 13.16 -1.73 -19.17
N GLU A 121 12.41 -1.03 -18.32
CA GLU A 121 12.16 0.40 -18.51
C GLU A 121 13.44 1.18 -18.23
N PRO A 122 13.89 2.01 -19.19
CA PRO A 122 15.01 2.90 -18.93
C PRO A 122 14.66 3.91 -17.83
N ASP A 123 15.65 4.30 -17.04
CA ASP A 123 15.50 5.40 -16.10
C ASP A 123 15.31 6.76 -16.82
N ALA A 124 15.13 7.82 -16.06
CA ALA A 124 14.96 9.17 -16.62
C ALA A 124 16.15 9.66 -17.46
N LEU A 125 17.29 8.95 -17.43
CA LEU A 125 18.49 9.20 -18.21
C LEU A 125 18.66 8.20 -19.36
N GLY A 126 17.64 7.36 -19.62
CA GLY A 126 17.67 6.35 -20.67
C GLY A 126 18.56 5.12 -20.37
N ARG A 127 18.94 4.92 -19.11
CA ARG A 127 19.79 3.79 -18.73
C ARG A 127 18.96 2.54 -18.45
N PRO A 128 19.45 1.34 -18.86
CA PRO A 128 18.77 0.08 -18.53
C PRO A 128 18.58 -0.07 -17.03
N VAL A 129 17.41 -0.51 -16.65
CA VAL A 129 16.99 -0.60 -15.25
C VAL A 129 17.18 -2.02 -14.69
N LEU A 130 17.27 -3.04 -15.57
CA LEU A 130 17.66 -4.39 -15.24
C LEU A 130 19.15 -4.62 -15.53
N PRO A 131 19.80 -5.62 -14.89
CA PRO A 131 21.18 -5.95 -15.20
C PRO A 131 21.35 -6.16 -16.68
N GLY A 132 22.26 -5.42 -17.28
CA GLY A 132 22.68 -5.67 -18.65
C GLY A 132 23.36 -7.03 -18.76
N PRO A 133 23.64 -7.50 -19.98
CA PRO A 133 24.34 -8.76 -20.21
C PRO A 133 25.75 -8.80 -19.61
N ASP A 134 26.27 -7.69 -19.15
CA ASP A 134 27.53 -7.54 -18.41
C ASP A 134 27.38 -7.76 -16.88
N GLY A 135 26.18 -8.07 -16.41
CA GLY A 135 25.91 -8.35 -15.00
C GLY A 135 25.97 -7.13 -14.05
N ARG A 136 26.15 -5.93 -14.60
CA ARG A 136 26.12 -4.72 -13.78
C ARG A 136 24.69 -4.33 -13.47
N PRO A 137 24.36 -4.03 -12.20
CA PRO A 137 23.01 -3.62 -11.86
C PRO A 137 22.68 -2.30 -12.58
N GLY A 138 21.68 -2.33 -13.43
CA GLY A 138 21.00 -1.12 -13.87
C GLY A 138 20.28 -0.48 -12.66
N VAL A 139 19.93 0.80 -12.76
CA VAL A 139 19.35 1.58 -11.66
C VAL A 139 18.09 0.94 -11.05
N ALA A 140 17.36 0.10 -11.77
CA ALA A 140 16.21 -0.60 -11.19
C ALA A 140 16.56 -1.94 -10.56
N GLY A 141 17.66 -2.54 -10.90
CA GLY A 141 18.21 -3.61 -10.06
C GLY A 141 18.37 -3.12 -8.62
N HIS A 142 18.74 -1.86 -8.45
CA HIS A 142 18.83 -1.21 -7.14
C HIS A 142 17.45 -0.95 -6.52
N LEU A 143 16.47 -0.51 -7.29
CA LEU A 143 15.10 -0.31 -6.81
C LEU A 143 14.40 -1.64 -6.51
N TYR A 144 14.65 -2.68 -7.28
CA TYR A 144 14.13 -4.02 -7.03
C TYR A 144 14.80 -4.67 -5.82
N GLN A 145 16.12 -4.51 -5.65
CA GLN A 145 16.82 -4.95 -4.44
C GLN A 145 16.40 -4.16 -3.20
N GLN A 146 16.21 -2.85 -3.30
CA GLN A 146 15.65 -2.06 -2.20
C GLN A 146 14.21 -2.49 -1.88
N ARG A 147 13.39 -2.80 -2.87
CA ARG A 147 12.03 -3.35 -2.65
C ARG A 147 12.06 -4.75 -2.05
N SER A 148 12.92 -5.63 -2.56
CA SER A 148 13.08 -6.99 -2.01
C SER A 148 13.65 -6.96 -0.58
N HIS A 149 14.56 -6.07 -0.29
CA HIS A 149 15.06 -5.83 1.07
C HIS A 149 14.03 -5.19 1.97
N GLN A 150 13.23 -4.24 1.48
CA GLN A 150 12.11 -3.69 2.23
C GLN A 150 11.03 -4.73 2.49
N LEU A 151 10.69 -5.57 1.50
CA LEU A 151 9.73 -6.67 1.66
C LEU A 151 10.32 -7.80 2.55
N ALA A 152 11.59 -8.14 2.41
CA ALA A 152 12.25 -9.14 3.26
C ALA A 152 12.49 -8.66 4.71
N SER A 153 12.57 -7.36 4.95
CA SER A 153 12.61 -6.78 6.30
C SER A 153 11.21 -6.61 6.91
N LEU A 154 10.15 -6.90 6.15
CA LEU A 154 8.74 -6.81 6.57
C LEU A 154 8.16 -8.19 6.96
N VAL A 155 8.97 -9.28 6.84
CA VAL A 155 8.60 -10.63 7.28
C VAL A 155 9.28 -10.89 8.68
#